data_9d045ee79a8c5af7c13e44fc767a1280
#
_entry.id   9d045ee79a8c5af7c13e44fc767a1280
#
_cell.length_a   1.000
_cell.length_b   1.000
_cell.length_c   1.000
_cell.angle_alpha   90.00
_cell.angle_beta   90.00
_cell.angle_gamma   90.00
#
_symmetry.space_group_name_H-M   'P 1'
#
loop_
_entity.id
_entity.type
_entity.pdbx_description
1 polymer ?
#
loop_
_entity_poly.entity_id
_entity_poly.type
_entity_poly.pdbx_seq_one_letter_code
_entity_poly.pdbx_strand_id
1 'polypeptide(L)'
;MTRFGMTLLCALSVLIVSAEASDLAIEPGQWKVTSTTLMNGAVTPSGVKARCLSPGQAADVAKTFGPVSGTVNSTCEPAESEIAGRVLKWHLLCKGQLDIDVLASFNFDSPSHYTATVSSKGRMAGQLISDVKTEIEGERVGECQQ
;
A
#
# COMPACT_ATOMS: atom_id res chain seq x y z
N MET A 1 -46.96 -46.62 35.07
CA MET A 1 -47.08 -45.78 33.85
C MET A 1 -46.03 -44.68 33.98
N THR A 2 -44.87 -44.95 33.38
CA THR A 2 -43.67 -44.08 33.47
C THR A 2 -43.49 -43.32 32.17
N ARG A 3 -43.64 -41.97 32.18
CA ARG A 3 -43.44 -41.13 31.02
C ARG A 3 -41.98 -40.65 31.00
N PHE A 4 -41.21 -41.15 30.03
CA PHE A 4 -39.88 -40.62 29.70
C PHE A 4 -40.03 -39.34 28.88
N GLY A 5 -39.54 -38.24 29.45
CA GLY A 5 -39.37 -36.97 28.73
C GLY A 5 -37.99 -36.92 28.09
N MET A 6 -37.94 -36.92 26.78
CA MET A 6 -36.72 -36.82 25.97
C MET A 6 -36.42 -35.32 25.72
N THR A 7 -35.44 -34.80 26.40
CA THR A 7 -34.97 -33.41 26.25
C THR A 7 -33.98 -33.37 25.07
N LEU A 8 -34.35 -32.69 24.01
CA LEU A 8 -33.55 -32.48 22.80
C LEU A 8 -32.63 -31.29 23.06
N LEU A 9 -31.33 -31.52 23.31
CA LEU A 9 -30.32 -30.47 23.39
C LEU A 9 -29.94 -30.06 21.96
N CYS A 10 -30.35 -28.87 21.55
CA CYS A 10 -29.91 -28.23 20.31
C CYS A 10 -28.55 -27.54 20.56
N ALA A 11 -27.46 -28.19 20.14
CA ALA A 11 -26.13 -27.60 20.18
C ALA A 11 -25.99 -26.55 19.08
N LEU A 12 -26.00 -25.26 19.45
CA LEU A 12 -25.71 -24.15 18.56
C LEU A 12 -24.18 -24.08 18.33
N SER A 13 -23.72 -24.57 17.21
CA SER A 13 -22.32 -24.42 16.78
C SER A 13 -22.11 -22.99 16.27
N VAL A 14 -21.49 -22.16 17.11
CA VAL A 14 -21.03 -20.82 16.70
C VAL A 14 -19.78 -20.99 15.83
N LEU A 15 -19.90 -20.77 14.54
CA LEU A 15 -18.76 -20.64 13.63
C LEU A 15 -18.07 -19.31 13.92
N ILE A 16 -16.95 -19.36 14.62
CA ILE A 16 -16.06 -18.22 14.79
C ILE A 16 -15.32 -18.06 13.45
N VAL A 17 -15.77 -17.11 12.64
CA VAL A 17 -14.98 -16.64 11.49
C VAL A 17 -13.86 -15.79 12.05
N SER A 18 -12.66 -16.36 12.16
CA SER A 18 -11.46 -15.60 12.44
C SER A 18 -11.18 -14.72 11.22
N ALA A 19 -11.37 -13.42 11.35
CA ALA A 19 -10.82 -12.47 10.40
C ALA A 19 -9.29 -12.57 10.53
N GLU A 20 -8.65 -13.19 9.55
CA GLU A 20 -7.19 -13.15 9.43
C GLU A 20 -6.82 -11.70 9.11
N ALA A 21 -6.30 -10.99 10.12
CA ALA A 21 -5.56 -9.76 9.89
C ALA A 21 -4.38 -10.14 8.98
N SER A 22 -4.28 -9.49 7.82
CA SER A 22 -3.17 -9.74 6.91
C SER A 22 -1.87 -9.28 7.60
N ASP A 23 -1.09 -10.24 8.10
CA ASP A 23 0.23 -9.99 8.68
C ASP A 23 1.25 -9.64 7.59
N LEU A 24 0.96 -8.60 6.83
CA LEU A 24 1.91 -8.07 5.87
C LEU A 24 2.95 -7.23 6.62
N ALA A 25 4.05 -7.87 6.95
CA ALA A 25 5.24 -7.23 7.51
C ALA A 25 6.45 -7.50 6.63
N ILE A 26 7.37 -6.53 6.61
CA ILE A 26 8.67 -6.64 5.96
C ILE A 26 9.77 -6.53 7.00
N GLU A 27 10.99 -6.87 6.64
CA GLU A 27 12.13 -6.76 7.54
C GLU A 27 12.58 -5.32 7.71
N PRO A 28 12.84 -4.85 8.96
CA PRO A 28 13.48 -3.56 9.18
C PRO A 28 14.92 -3.58 8.70
N GLY A 29 15.51 -2.41 8.47
CA GLY A 29 16.90 -2.29 8.05
C GLY A 29 17.09 -1.33 6.87
N GLN A 30 18.27 -1.41 6.28
CA GLN A 30 18.67 -0.61 5.14
C GLN A 30 18.12 -1.20 3.84
N TRP A 31 17.40 -0.38 3.11
CA TRP A 31 16.80 -0.73 1.83
C TRP A 31 17.43 0.09 0.72
N LYS A 32 17.72 -0.57 -0.38
CA LYS A 32 18.06 0.05 -1.66
C LYS A 32 16.77 0.13 -2.48
N VAL A 33 16.39 1.33 -2.87
CA VAL A 33 15.18 1.58 -3.67
C VAL A 33 15.59 2.12 -5.02
N THR A 34 15.28 1.37 -6.06
CA THR A 34 15.52 1.75 -7.47
C THR A 34 14.17 2.19 -8.07
N SER A 35 14.16 3.31 -8.79
CA SER A 35 12.94 3.80 -9.43
C SER A 35 13.23 4.24 -10.86
N THR A 36 12.32 3.91 -11.77
CA THR A 36 12.31 4.38 -13.15
C THR A 36 10.99 5.09 -13.40
N THR A 37 11.04 6.32 -13.90
CA THR A 37 9.86 7.14 -14.13
C THR A 37 9.66 7.40 -15.61
N LEU A 38 8.42 7.21 -16.05
CA LEU A 38 7.91 7.61 -17.35
C LEU A 38 7.07 8.87 -17.15
N MET A 39 7.46 9.98 -17.75
CA MET A 39 6.74 11.25 -17.67
C MET A 39 6.31 11.67 -19.07
N ASN A 40 4.99 11.75 -19.30
CA ASN A 40 4.40 12.12 -20.60
C ASN A 40 4.99 11.30 -21.77
N GLY A 41 5.25 10.00 -21.55
CA GLY A 41 5.82 9.10 -22.54
C GLY A 41 7.36 9.10 -22.67
N ALA A 42 8.06 9.98 -21.93
CA ALA A 42 9.52 10.02 -21.90
C ALA A 42 10.06 9.32 -20.66
N VAL A 43 11.02 8.40 -20.83
CA VAL A 43 11.71 7.72 -19.73
C VAL A 43 12.75 8.65 -19.14
N THR A 44 12.71 8.81 -17.81
CA THR A 44 13.78 9.50 -17.07
C THR A 44 14.83 8.50 -16.61
N PRO A 45 16.08 8.92 -16.38
CA PRO A 45 17.10 8.05 -15.82
C PRO A 45 16.65 7.43 -14.50
N SER A 46 16.99 6.16 -14.29
CA SER A 46 16.69 5.46 -13.03
C SER A 46 17.40 6.11 -11.86
N GLY A 47 16.66 6.32 -10.78
CA GLY A 47 17.18 6.80 -9.51
C GLY A 47 17.40 5.65 -8.54
N VAL A 48 18.48 5.72 -7.76
CA VAL A 48 18.73 4.80 -6.64
C VAL A 48 18.80 5.59 -5.36
N LYS A 49 18.02 5.17 -4.35
CA LYS A 49 18.01 5.80 -3.02
C LYS A 49 18.20 4.73 -1.95
N ALA A 50 18.89 5.11 -0.88
CA ALA A 50 18.95 4.32 0.32
C ALA A 50 17.87 4.80 1.30
N ARG A 51 17.16 3.85 1.94
CA ARG A 51 16.13 4.13 2.93
C ARG A 51 16.31 3.19 4.12
N CYS A 52 16.41 3.75 5.31
CA CYS A 52 16.38 2.97 6.54
C CYS A 52 14.94 2.85 7.03
N LEU A 53 14.46 1.63 7.24
CA LEU A 53 13.16 1.34 7.84
C LEU A 53 13.36 0.88 9.28
N SER A 54 12.76 1.60 10.22
CA SER A 54 12.69 1.19 11.61
C SER A 54 11.77 -0.04 11.78
N PRO A 55 11.87 -0.79 12.91
CA PRO A 55 10.96 -1.90 13.18
C PRO A 55 9.47 -1.51 13.12
N GLY A 56 9.11 -0.33 13.64
CA GLY A 56 7.74 0.17 13.59
C GLY A 56 7.26 0.48 12.17
N GLN A 57 8.14 1.02 11.32
CA GLN A 57 7.82 1.26 9.91
C GLN A 57 7.68 -0.04 9.12
N ALA A 58 8.51 -1.01 9.41
CA ALA A 58 8.47 -2.32 8.75
C ALA A 58 7.22 -3.14 9.15
N ALA A 59 6.74 -2.97 10.38
CA ALA A 59 5.53 -3.61 10.87
C ALA A 59 4.24 -2.97 10.35
N ASP A 60 4.25 -1.65 10.08
CA ASP A 60 3.07 -0.92 9.56
C ASP A 60 3.29 -0.53 8.09
N VAL A 61 3.16 -1.51 7.22
CA VAL A 61 3.38 -1.36 5.78
C VAL A 61 2.37 -0.40 5.16
N ALA A 62 1.12 -0.43 5.60
CA ALA A 62 0.07 0.45 5.09
C ALA A 62 0.38 1.92 5.33
N LYS A 63 0.89 2.27 6.51
CA LYS A 63 1.31 3.63 6.84
C LYS A 63 2.62 4.02 6.16
N THR A 64 3.57 3.09 6.09
CA THR A 64 4.92 3.34 5.58
C THR A 64 4.96 3.53 4.06
N PHE A 65 4.11 2.82 3.33
CA PHE A 65 4.01 2.84 1.86
C PHE A 65 2.67 3.43 1.37
N GLY A 66 1.84 3.90 2.30
CA GLY A 66 0.59 4.58 1.99
C GLY A 66 0.78 5.95 1.35
N PRO A 67 -0.30 6.58 0.93
CA PRO A 67 -0.26 7.88 0.29
C PRO A 67 0.19 8.96 1.27
N VAL A 68 1.04 9.87 0.79
CA VAL A 68 1.37 11.11 1.49
C VAL A 68 0.34 12.15 1.09
N SER A 69 -0.57 12.50 2.00
CA SER A 69 -1.55 13.56 1.79
C SER A 69 -0.89 14.92 2.06
N GLY A 70 -0.92 15.79 1.08
CA GLY A 70 -0.47 17.17 1.21
C GLY A 70 0.14 17.69 -0.09
N THR A 71 -0.70 18.28 -0.92
CA THR A 71 -0.25 19.11 -2.04
C THR A 71 -0.57 20.56 -1.74
N VAL A 72 0.29 21.45 -2.16
CA VAL A 72 0.02 22.89 -2.14
C VAL A 72 -1.09 23.16 -3.16
N ASN A 73 -2.17 23.86 -2.75
CA ASN A 73 -3.30 24.24 -3.59
C ASN A 73 -4.29 23.13 -4.02
N SER A 74 -4.28 21.98 -3.34
CA SER A 74 -5.29 20.94 -3.55
C SER A 74 -5.72 20.33 -2.23
N THR A 75 -6.98 19.92 -2.14
CA THR A 75 -7.53 19.16 -1.01
C THR A 75 -7.68 17.71 -1.44
N CYS A 76 -7.07 16.79 -0.68
CA CYS A 76 -7.14 15.37 -0.97
C CYS A 76 -8.25 14.71 -0.15
N GLU A 77 -9.02 13.83 -0.78
CA GLU A 77 -9.93 12.92 -0.09
C GLU A 77 -9.13 11.88 0.70
N PRO A 78 -9.71 11.30 1.78
CA PRO A 78 -9.09 10.17 2.43
C PRO A 78 -8.81 9.07 1.40
N ALA A 79 -7.58 8.58 1.39
CA ALA A 79 -7.19 7.55 0.43
C ALA A 79 -7.90 6.23 0.73
N GLU A 80 -8.42 5.61 -0.30
CA GLU A 80 -8.85 4.23 -0.23
C GLU A 80 -7.60 3.34 -0.28
N SER A 81 -7.43 2.48 0.72
CA SER A 81 -6.32 1.51 0.74
C SER A 81 -6.82 0.11 1.07
N GLU A 82 -6.24 -0.87 0.43
CA GLU A 82 -6.56 -2.29 0.56
C GLU A 82 -5.27 -3.10 0.66
N ILE A 83 -5.25 -4.05 1.59
CA ILE A 83 -4.23 -5.09 1.65
C ILE A 83 -4.90 -6.44 1.36
N ALA A 84 -4.48 -7.09 0.31
CA ALA A 84 -4.91 -8.43 -0.08
C ALA A 84 -3.68 -9.34 -0.19
N GLY A 85 -3.53 -10.26 0.77
CA GLY A 85 -2.33 -11.09 0.88
C GLY A 85 -1.08 -10.22 1.05
N ARG A 86 -0.17 -10.28 0.09
CA ARG A 86 1.08 -9.51 0.10
C ARG A 86 1.06 -8.28 -0.84
N VAL A 87 -0.14 -7.83 -1.21
CA VAL A 87 -0.31 -6.68 -2.09
C VAL A 87 -1.02 -5.56 -1.36
N LEU A 88 -0.37 -4.39 -1.28
CA LEU A 88 -0.96 -3.13 -0.83
C LEU A 88 -1.33 -2.30 -2.06
N LYS A 89 -2.58 -1.88 -2.15
CA LYS A 89 -3.05 -0.92 -3.15
C LYS A 89 -3.66 0.28 -2.48
N TRP A 90 -3.52 1.44 -3.09
CA TRP A 90 -4.25 2.62 -2.65
C TRP A 90 -4.53 3.57 -3.82
N HIS A 91 -5.56 4.39 -3.63
CA HIS A 91 -6.01 5.39 -4.56
C HIS A 91 -6.20 6.71 -3.82
N LEU A 92 -5.56 7.77 -4.30
CA LEU A 92 -5.65 9.12 -3.74
C LEU A 92 -6.18 10.09 -4.79
N LEU A 93 -7.24 10.81 -4.45
CA LEU A 93 -7.83 11.87 -5.26
C LEU A 93 -7.65 13.22 -4.57
N CYS A 94 -7.07 14.17 -5.27
CA CYS A 94 -6.93 15.54 -4.80
C CYS A 94 -7.62 16.48 -5.78
N LYS A 95 -8.40 17.42 -5.26
CA LYS A 95 -9.16 18.43 -6.03
C LYS A 95 -8.70 19.84 -5.66
N GLY A 96 -8.59 20.71 -6.67
CA GLY A 96 -8.17 22.09 -6.48
C GLY A 96 -7.84 22.78 -7.79
N GLN A 97 -6.86 23.67 -7.76
CA GLN A 97 -6.34 24.25 -9.00
C GLN A 97 -5.70 23.19 -9.90
N LEU A 98 -5.10 22.19 -9.28
CA LEU A 98 -4.57 20.99 -9.90
C LEU A 98 -5.32 19.80 -9.35
N ASP A 99 -6.09 19.12 -10.18
CA ASP A 99 -6.69 17.84 -9.85
C ASP A 99 -5.62 16.75 -10.01
N ILE A 100 -5.41 15.96 -8.97
CA ILE A 100 -4.42 14.87 -8.95
C ILE A 100 -5.12 13.56 -8.67
N ASP A 101 -4.82 12.56 -9.48
CA ASP A 101 -5.32 11.20 -9.37
C ASP A 101 -4.11 10.26 -9.29
N VAL A 102 -3.92 9.59 -8.14
CA VAL A 102 -2.77 8.70 -7.90
C VAL A 102 -3.24 7.31 -7.55
N LEU A 103 -2.78 6.35 -8.33
CA LEU A 103 -2.96 4.92 -8.07
C LEU A 103 -1.61 4.30 -7.74
N ALA A 104 -1.56 3.50 -6.69
CA ALA A 104 -0.37 2.73 -6.35
C ALA A 104 -0.69 1.26 -6.08
N SER A 105 0.24 0.42 -6.43
CA SER A 105 0.22 -1.02 -6.13
C SER A 105 1.62 -1.46 -5.74
N PHE A 106 1.75 -2.00 -4.53
CA PHE A 106 2.98 -2.57 -3.99
C PHE A 106 2.79 -4.08 -3.84
N ASN A 107 3.69 -4.86 -4.40
CA ASN A 107 3.74 -6.31 -4.24
C ASN A 107 4.98 -6.69 -3.42
N PHE A 108 4.77 -7.17 -2.20
CA PHE A 108 5.81 -7.62 -1.29
C PHE A 108 5.99 -9.13 -1.48
N ASP A 109 6.76 -9.54 -2.48
CA ASP A 109 6.97 -10.96 -2.80
C ASP A 109 7.79 -11.70 -1.74
N SER A 110 8.58 -10.97 -0.93
CA SER A 110 9.25 -11.50 0.25
C SER A 110 9.32 -10.45 1.37
N PRO A 111 9.70 -10.81 2.61
CA PRO A 111 9.96 -9.84 3.68
C PRO A 111 11.10 -8.86 3.39
N SER A 112 11.98 -9.18 2.43
CA SER A 112 13.17 -8.40 2.07
C SER A 112 13.15 -7.81 0.66
N HIS A 113 12.02 -7.94 -0.07
CA HIS A 113 11.90 -7.45 -1.42
C HIS A 113 10.46 -7.03 -1.76
N TYR A 114 10.33 -5.95 -2.52
CA TYR A 114 9.06 -5.53 -3.11
C TYR A 114 9.24 -4.89 -4.47
N THR A 115 8.21 -4.95 -5.29
CA THR A 115 8.04 -4.15 -6.49
C THR A 115 6.81 -3.27 -6.36
N ALA A 116 6.82 -2.11 -6.99
CA ALA A 116 5.65 -1.23 -6.98
C ALA A 116 5.48 -0.49 -8.30
N THR A 117 4.25 -0.13 -8.58
CA THR A 117 3.88 0.82 -9.64
C THR A 117 3.07 1.93 -9.02
N VAL A 118 3.46 3.17 -9.29
CA VAL A 118 2.73 4.37 -8.92
C VAL A 118 2.41 5.15 -10.18
N SER A 119 1.13 5.41 -10.43
CA SER A 119 0.66 6.21 -11.56
C SER A 119 0.00 7.47 -11.04
N SER A 120 0.40 8.62 -11.56
CA SER A 120 -0.16 9.93 -11.19
C SER A 120 -0.57 10.71 -12.43
N LYS A 121 -1.81 11.21 -12.44
CA LYS A 121 -2.34 12.08 -13.47
C LYS A 121 -2.71 13.42 -12.89
N GLY A 122 -2.17 14.49 -13.48
CA GLY A 122 -2.49 15.87 -13.13
C GLY A 122 -3.35 16.52 -14.20
N ARG A 123 -4.45 17.17 -13.78
CA ARG A 123 -5.36 17.92 -14.67
C ARG A 123 -5.52 19.34 -14.17
N MET A 124 -5.49 20.29 -15.09
CA MET A 124 -5.80 21.69 -14.83
C MET A 124 -6.93 22.12 -15.76
N ALA A 125 -8.00 22.69 -15.21
CA ALA A 125 -9.21 23.05 -15.96
C ALA A 125 -9.74 21.88 -16.84
N GLY A 126 -9.68 20.64 -16.33
CA GLY A 126 -10.10 19.42 -17.03
C GLY A 126 -9.10 18.86 -18.05
N GLN A 127 -8.06 19.62 -18.40
CA GLN A 127 -7.03 19.16 -19.35
C GLN A 127 -5.93 18.38 -18.65
N LEU A 128 -5.54 17.23 -19.22
CA LEU A 128 -4.40 16.46 -18.73
C LEU A 128 -3.10 17.22 -19.01
N ILE A 129 -2.39 17.60 -17.96
CA ILE A 129 -1.12 18.35 -18.07
C ILE A 129 0.09 17.51 -17.63
N SER A 130 -0.13 16.42 -16.87
CA SER A 130 0.91 15.47 -16.52
C SER A 130 0.37 14.05 -16.45
N ASP A 131 1.14 13.11 -16.98
CA ASP A 131 0.92 11.67 -16.86
C ASP A 131 2.26 11.05 -16.47
N VAL A 132 2.35 10.54 -15.24
CA VAL A 132 3.58 10.00 -14.66
C VAL A 132 3.32 8.57 -14.21
N LYS A 133 4.18 7.66 -14.63
CA LYS A 133 4.23 6.28 -14.15
C LYS A 133 5.62 6.02 -13.58
N THR A 134 5.69 5.57 -12.34
CA THR A 134 6.94 5.19 -11.69
C THR A 134 6.91 3.71 -11.35
N GLU A 135 7.92 2.99 -11.80
CA GLU A 135 8.19 1.61 -11.41
C GLU A 135 9.28 1.63 -10.35
N ILE A 136 9.07 0.89 -9.27
CA ILE A 136 9.92 0.89 -8.09
C ILE A 136 10.26 -0.54 -7.73
N GLU A 137 11.51 -0.76 -7.37
CA GLU A 137 12.01 -1.99 -6.79
C GLU A 137 12.74 -1.66 -5.50
N GLY A 138 12.37 -2.35 -4.42
CA GLY A 138 13.00 -2.22 -3.11
C GLY A 138 13.60 -3.54 -2.66
N GLU A 139 14.87 -3.51 -2.27
CA GLU A 139 15.63 -4.65 -1.78
C GLU A 139 16.29 -4.29 -0.46
N ARG A 140 16.10 -5.15 0.56
CA ARG A 140 16.81 -5.01 1.83
C ARG A 140 18.26 -5.42 1.66
N VAL A 141 19.17 -4.53 2.02
CA VAL A 141 20.62 -4.73 1.81
C VAL A 141 21.40 -4.90 3.12
N GLY A 142 20.75 -4.79 4.26
CA GLY A 142 21.39 -4.99 5.56
C GLY A 142 20.75 -4.22 6.70
N GLU A 143 21.50 -4.01 7.78
CA GLU A 143 21.08 -3.19 8.91
C GLU A 143 21.24 -1.70 8.59
N CYS A 144 20.43 -0.85 9.24
CA CYS A 144 20.60 0.61 9.12
C CYS A 144 21.99 1.04 9.61
N GLN A 145 22.68 1.81 8.82
CA GLN A 145 23.93 2.47 9.28
C GLN A 145 23.57 3.59 10.25
N GLN A 146 24.23 3.60 11.39
CA GLN A 146 24.13 4.66 12.40
C GLN A 146 24.91 5.90 11.94
#